data_7b49aaa51c98837dfc5246832bb0736e
#
_entry.id   7b49aaa51c98837dfc5246832bb0736e
#
_cell.length_a   1.000
_cell.length_b   1.000
_cell.length_c   1.000
_cell.angle_alpha   90.00
_cell.angle_beta   90.00
_cell.angle_gamma   90.00
#
_symmetry.space_group_name_H-M   'P 1'
#
loop_
_entity.id
_entity.type
_entity.pdbx_description
1 polymer ?
#
loop_
_entity_poly.entity_id
_entity_poly.type
_entity_poly.pdbx_seq_one_letter_code
_entity_poly.pdbx_strand_id
1 'polypeptide(L)'
;MSLVLTRIQNIRANSNLDKFEYRPSRYGALNAFMVQSEDPTGILTEELKQKARTSIGNTLETPVIDYDADITIGSTRTLTIADSENTSKMVQITFATYAWGFTIAPAMYMNNEIGIQKDFETKMMKYIYAFAKKLDEAALATLAANKTQVLKNPLLYDWSSNAINAKWTERENVFGDLEVMMGANDFYGQLHIVGDPGVESIMRKLQQHGLYNDVNKQNEFGTKVVHLTNNIAAAGGKYAQGYAVNAGSLGMLTRFERDCLLGTVSGDGHEWGIATLPLLNMPVGTYFYDSVGDYNAIAGAATADMTRTRKEHYGFAVDVAFLTAYNSAPSTLASPILAFNVSSEDAVYAKPVVVVNSEDNPVNTKEASAVVGG
;
A
#
# COMPACT_ATOMS: atom_id res chain seq x y z
N MET A 1 25.01 -6.21 20.64
CA MET A 1 24.26 -5.92 19.38
C MET A 1 23.27 -7.06 19.21
N SER A 2 22.01 -6.78 18.99
CA SER A 2 20.98 -7.81 18.85
C SER A 2 21.32 -8.76 17.70
N LEU A 3 21.15 -10.06 17.90
CA LEU A 3 21.37 -11.10 16.89
C LEU A 3 20.52 -10.83 15.65
N VAL A 4 19.29 -10.40 15.86
CA VAL A 4 18.34 -10.03 14.78
C VAL A 4 18.89 -8.90 13.93
N LEU A 5 19.35 -7.83 14.58
CA LEU A 5 19.93 -6.67 13.87
C LEU A 5 21.15 -7.06 13.06
N THR A 6 22.04 -7.89 13.64
CA THR A 6 23.23 -8.37 12.94
C THR A 6 22.85 -9.18 11.69
N ARG A 7 21.87 -10.10 11.77
CA ARG A 7 21.42 -10.89 10.63
C ARG A 7 20.74 -10.03 9.56
N ILE A 8 19.94 -9.05 9.93
CA ILE A 8 19.32 -8.10 8.99
C ILE A 8 20.37 -7.20 8.32
N GLN A 9 21.37 -6.73 9.07
CA GLN A 9 22.49 -5.95 8.50
C GLN A 9 23.28 -6.78 7.50
N ASN A 10 23.50 -8.06 7.76
CA ASN A 10 24.16 -8.97 6.84
C ASN A 10 23.38 -9.14 5.53
N ILE A 11 22.03 -9.15 5.56
CA ILE A 11 21.22 -9.16 4.35
C ILE A 11 21.49 -7.89 3.52
N ARG A 12 21.53 -6.72 4.18
CA ARG A 12 21.80 -5.45 3.50
C ARG A 12 23.22 -5.34 2.94
N ALA A 13 24.20 -5.90 3.63
CA ALA A 13 25.60 -5.88 3.22
C ALA A 13 25.88 -6.86 2.08
N ASN A 14 25.17 -7.98 2.05
CA ASN A 14 25.31 -8.97 0.99
C ASN A 14 24.51 -8.51 -0.24
N SER A 15 25.22 -8.02 -1.26
CA SER A 15 24.65 -7.65 -2.58
C SER A 15 23.99 -8.81 -3.33
N ASN A 16 23.84 -9.98 -2.70
CA ASN A 16 23.16 -11.15 -3.23
C ASN A 16 21.64 -11.04 -3.25
N LEU A 17 21.07 -9.95 -2.73
CA LEU A 17 19.64 -9.64 -2.89
C LEU A 17 19.22 -9.62 -4.36
N ASP A 18 20.11 -9.21 -5.26
CA ASP A 18 19.87 -9.19 -6.71
C ASP A 18 19.89 -10.60 -7.36
N LYS A 19 20.41 -11.61 -6.64
CA LYS A 19 20.51 -12.98 -7.13
C LYS A 19 19.34 -13.87 -6.73
N PHE A 20 18.52 -13.43 -5.78
CA PHE A 20 17.25 -14.08 -5.58
C PHE A 20 16.39 -13.76 -6.80
N GLU A 21 15.84 -14.77 -7.45
CA GLU A 21 14.88 -14.65 -8.55
C GLU A 21 13.59 -13.97 -8.05
N TYR A 22 13.75 -12.78 -7.55
CA TYR A 22 12.68 -12.00 -7.03
C TYR A 22 12.02 -11.27 -8.17
N ARG A 23 10.85 -11.70 -8.51
CA ARG A 23 9.94 -10.87 -9.29
C ARG A 23 9.61 -9.66 -8.43
N PRO A 24 10.06 -8.45 -8.79
CA PRO A 24 9.71 -7.26 -8.04
C PRO A 24 8.19 -7.14 -8.08
N SER A 25 7.55 -7.47 -6.97
CA SER A 25 6.12 -7.23 -6.82
C SER A 25 5.94 -5.72 -6.78
N ARG A 26 4.97 -5.23 -7.51
CA ARG A 26 4.65 -3.82 -7.55
C ARG A 26 3.65 -3.52 -6.44
N TYR A 27 4.06 -2.74 -5.48
CA TYR A 27 3.25 -2.29 -4.34
C TYR A 27 3.00 -0.79 -4.45
N GLY A 28 2.33 -0.39 -5.54
CA GLY A 28 2.17 1.02 -5.89
C GLY A 28 1.34 1.79 -4.90
N ALA A 29 0.28 1.20 -4.35
CA ALA A 29 -0.54 1.90 -3.37
C ALA A 29 0.24 2.16 -2.08
N LEU A 30 0.93 1.15 -1.54
CA LEU A 30 1.79 1.31 -0.38
C LEU A 30 2.85 2.39 -0.63
N ASN A 31 3.51 2.36 -1.79
CA ASN A 31 4.53 3.33 -2.14
C ASN A 31 3.97 4.76 -2.23
N ALA A 32 2.75 4.94 -2.77
CA ALA A 32 2.09 6.25 -2.81
C ALA A 32 1.86 6.81 -1.41
N PHE A 33 1.39 5.98 -0.47
CA PHE A 33 1.21 6.38 0.94
C PHE A 33 2.55 6.70 1.61
N MET A 34 3.59 5.90 1.38
CA MET A 34 4.92 6.14 1.97
C MET A 34 5.52 7.45 1.47
N VAL A 35 5.51 7.69 0.15
CA VAL A 35 6.08 8.90 -0.45
C VAL A 35 5.34 10.15 0.04
N GLN A 36 4.00 10.13 0.06
CA GLN A 36 3.23 11.28 0.53
C GLN A 36 3.31 11.49 2.04
N SER A 37 3.62 10.46 2.81
CA SER A 37 3.84 10.58 4.26
C SER A 37 5.12 11.33 4.62
N GLU A 38 6.06 11.41 3.70
CA GLU A 38 7.32 12.16 3.84
C GLU A 38 7.18 13.61 3.39
N ASP A 39 6.07 13.95 2.71
CA ASP A 39 5.80 15.32 2.25
C ASP A 39 5.49 16.24 3.44
N PRO A 40 6.29 17.29 3.67
CA PRO A 40 6.07 18.23 4.76
C PRO A 40 4.77 19.05 4.62
N THR A 41 4.21 19.11 3.42
CA THR A 41 2.93 19.80 3.14
C THR A 41 1.73 18.87 3.23
N GLY A 42 1.96 17.58 3.49
CA GLY A 42 0.93 16.57 3.59
C GLY A 42 0.10 16.64 4.87
N ILE A 43 -0.89 15.73 4.94
CA ILE A 43 -1.81 15.64 6.10
C ILE A 43 -1.13 15.20 7.40
N LEU A 44 0.08 14.64 7.33
CA LEU A 44 0.83 14.15 8.48
C LEU A 44 1.75 15.23 9.06
N THR A 45 1.30 15.88 10.11
CA THR A 45 2.15 16.78 10.87
C THR A 45 3.13 16.01 11.75
N GLU A 46 4.29 16.58 12.06
CA GLU A 46 5.26 15.97 12.97
C GLU A 46 4.67 15.75 14.38
N GLU A 47 3.77 16.62 14.82
CA GLU A 47 3.05 16.46 16.09
C GLU A 47 2.18 15.20 16.10
N LEU A 48 1.49 14.94 15.00
CA LEU A 48 0.65 13.73 14.85
C LEU A 48 1.50 12.47 14.83
N LYS A 49 2.65 12.49 14.15
CA LYS A 49 3.61 11.38 14.14
C LYS A 49 4.18 11.11 15.54
N GLN A 50 4.52 12.15 16.30
CA GLN A 50 4.99 12.01 17.68
C GLN A 50 3.88 11.49 18.61
N LYS A 51 2.67 12.03 18.48
CA LYS A 51 1.51 11.58 19.25
C LYS A 51 1.18 10.10 18.96
N ALA A 52 1.29 9.66 17.70
CA ALA A 52 1.13 8.26 17.33
C ALA A 52 2.16 7.34 18.02
N ARG A 53 3.41 7.77 18.13
CA ARG A 53 4.47 6.99 18.80
C ARG A 53 4.29 6.85 20.30
N THR A 54 3.64 7.82 20.94
CA THR A 54 3.45 7.86 22.40
C THR A 54 2.06 7.39 22.84
N SER A 55 1.12 7.22 21.91
CA SER A 55 -0.25 6.82 22.22
C SER A 55 -0.33 5.37 22.71
N ILE A 56 -1.22 5.14 23.67
CA ILE A 56 -1.54 3.82 24.20
C ILE A 56 -2.90 3.41 23.64
N GLY A 57 -3.05 2.16 23.24
CA GLY A 57 -4.28 1.64 22.65
C GLY A 57 -4.27 1.68 21.12
N ASN A 58 -5.27 1.07 20.49
CA ASN A 58 -5.32 0.91 19.02
C ASN A 58 -5.92 2.12 18.29
N THR A 59 -6.35 3.13 19.01
CA THR A 59 -6.99 4.32 18.44
C THR A 59 -6.28 5.59 18.88
N LEU A 60 -6.15 6.52 17.94
CA LEU A 60 -5.65 7.86 18.17
C LEU A 60 -6.71 8.84 17.71
N GLU A 61 -7.04 9.81 18.55
CA GLU A 61 -7.98 10.87 18.19
C GLU A 61 -7.22 12.16 17.86
N THR A 62 -7.58 12.75 16.73
CA THR A 62 -7.04 14.03 16.30
C THR A 62 -8.18 14.98 15.91
N PRO A 63 -8.15 16.24 16.36
CA PRO A 63 -9.12 17.23 15.93
C PRO A 63 -8.82 17.64 14.48
N VAL A 64 -9.86 17.67 13.66
CA VAL A 64 -9.82 18.19 12.29
C VAL A 64 -10.83 19.29 12.18
N ILE A 65 -10.44 20.42 11.61
CA ILE A 65 -11.36 21.51 11.32
C ILE A 65 -12.21 21.09 10.13
N ASP A 66 -13.52 21.17 10.31
CA ASP A 66 -14.47 20.90 9.24
C ASP A 66 -14.58 22.14 8.35
N TYR A 67 -14.12 22.03 7.12
CA TYR A 67 -14.20 23.12 6.12
C TYR A 67 -15.54 23.17 5.39
N ASP A 68 -16.53 22.39 5.83
CA ASP A 68 -17.83 22.22 5.15
C ASP A 68 -18.82 23.37 5.47
N ALA A 69 -18.37 24.42 6.12
CA ALA A 69 -19.20 25.57 6.39
C ALA A 69 -19.34 26.44 5.15
N ASP A 70 -20.49 26.38 4.49
CA ASP A 70 -20.88 27.35 3.49
C ASP A 70 -20.90 28.76 4.09
N ILE A 71 -19.86 29.53 3.79
CA ILE A 71 -19.79 30.93 4.19
C ILE A 71 -20.73 31.73 3.28
N THR A 72 -21.85 32.17 3.81
CA THR A 72 -22.77 33.03 3.10
C THR A 72 -22.24 34.47 3.08
N ILE A 73 -21.80 34.94 1.92
CA ILE A 73 -21.42 36.34 1.73
C ILE A 73 -22.68 37.14 1.40
N GLY A 74 -23.11 38.00 2.32
CA GLY A 74 -24.26 38.89 2.08
C GLY A 74 -23.93 40.01 1.12
N SER A 75 -24.92 40.40 0.28
CA SER A 75 -24.80 41.52 -0.66
C SER A 75 -25.15 42.86 -0.01
N THR A 76 -25.61 42.88 1.20
CA THR A 76 -26.00 44.09 1.95
C THR A 76 -24.95 44.44 3.00
N ARG A 77 -24.62 45.75 3.07
CA ARG A 77 -23.70 46.26 4.09
C ARG A 77 -24.39 46.23 5.47
N THR A 78 -24.13 45.20 6.25
CA THR A 78 -24.60 45.07 7.63
C THR A 78 -23.46 45.38 8.61
N LEU A 79 -23.77 46.08 9.65
CA LEU A 79 -22.83 46.34 10.76
C LEU A 79 -22.77 45.17 11.75
N THR A 80 -23.63 44.18 11.57
CA THR A 80 -23.69 42.96 12.39
C THR A 80 -22.87 41.88 11.67
N ILE A 81 -21.75 41.48 12.27
CA ILE A 81 -20.95 40.35 11.80
C ILE A 81 -21.64 39.09 12.30
N ALA A 82 -22.10 38.26 11.37
CA ALA A 82 -22.54 36.92 11.74
C ALA A 82 -21.33 36.13 12.17
N ASP A 83 -21.36 35.59 13.38
CA ASP A 83 -20.31 34.72 13.91
C ASP A 83 -20.39 33.37 13.15
N SER A 84 -19.40 33.06 12.34
CA SER A 84 -19.27 31.73 11.72
C SER A 84 -18.46 30.84 12.66
N GLU A 85 -19.12 29.99 13.41
CA GLU A 85 -18.44 29.01 14.24
C GLU A 85 -17.78 27.96 13.37
N ASN A 86 -16.44 27.86 13.48
CA ASN A 86 -15.71 26.75 12.92
C ASN A 86 -15.99 25.50 13.76
N THR A 87 -16.67 24.53 13.18
CA THR A 87 -16.89 23.25 13.84
C THR A 87 -15.64 22.38 13.72
N SER A 88 -15.12 21.88 14.84
CA SER A 88 -14.05 20.90 14.85
C SER A 88 -14.63 19.51 15.08
N LYS A 89 -14.19 18.56 14.27
CA LYS A 89 -14.57 17.15 14.39
C LYS A 89 -13.38 16.33 14.90
N MET A 90 -13.61 15.48 15.89
CA MET A 90 -12.60 14.49 16.29
C MET A 90 -12.62 13.33 15.31
N VAL A 91 -11.52 13.11 14.61
CA VAL A 91 -11.32 11.97 13.72
C VAL A 91 -10.55 10.90 14.45
N GLN A 92 -11.10 9.70 14.47
CA GLN A 92 -10.48 8.54 15.07
C GLN A 92 -9.62 7.79 14.05
N ILE A 93 -8.35 7.65 14.38
CA ILE A 93 -7.37 6.88 13.60
C ILE A 93 -7.22 5.52 14.26
N THR A 94 -7.53 4.45 13.55
CA THR A 94 -7.41 3.08 14.03
C THR A 94 -6.18 2.42 13.44
N PHE A 95 -5.33 1.86 14.30
CA PHE A 95 -4.16 1.10 13.88
C PHE A 95 -4.51 -0.37 13.68
N ALA A 96 -4.04 -0.93 12.58
CA ALA A 96 -4.06 -2.36 12.32
C ALA A 96 -2.68 -2.96 12.62
N THR A 97 -2.64 -4.01 13.43
CA THR A 97 -1.41 -4.71 13.77
C THR A 97 -1.08 -5.73 12.71
N TYR A 98 0.16 -5.68 12.22
CA TYR A 98 0.74 -6.65 11.32
C TYR A 98 1.89 -7.33 12.04
N ALA A 99 1.75 -8.62 12.31
CA ALA A 99 2.75 -9.42 13.00
C ALA A 99 3.05 -10.70 12.22
N TRP A 100 4.30 -11.08 12.19
CA TRP A 100 4.76 -12.34 11.63
C TRP A 100 5.99 -12.85 12.35
N GLY A 101 6.29 -14.12 12.17
CA GLY A 101 7.48 -14.70 12.76
C GLY A 101 7.83 -16.03 12.12
N PHE A 102 9.05 -16.44 12.36
CA PHE A 102 9.55 -17.75 11.93
C PHE A 102 10.58 -18.29 12.90
N THR A 103 10.83 -19.58 12.81
CA THR A 103 11.81 -20.27 13.64
C THR A 103 12.91 -20.88 12.78
N ILE A 104 14.12 -20.92 13.36
CA ILE A 104 15.28 -21.60 12.78
C ILE A 104 15.78 -22.59 13.84
N ALA A 105 16.07 -23.80 13.42
CA ALA A 105 16.72 -24.81 14.26
C ALA A 105 18.19 -24.94 13.81
N PRO A 106 19.16 -24.36 14.52
CA PRO A 106 20.57 -24.38 14.10
C PRO A 106 21.14 -25.79 13.93
N ALA A 107 20.66 -26.74 14.70
CA ALA A 107 21.09 -28.16 14.61
C ALA A 107 20.85 -28.79 13.22
N MET A 108 19.89 -28.26 12.43
CA MET A 108 19.63 -28.75 11.07
C MET A 108 20.77 -28.42 10.07
N TYR A 109 21.61 -27.47 10.41
CA TYR A 109 22.67 -26.97 9.51
C TYR A 109 24.07 -27.50 9.88
N MET A 110 24.20 -28.49 10.78
CA MET A 110 25.47 -29.13 11.16
C MET A 110 26.60 -28.10 11.43
N ASN A 111 26.32 -27.08 12.24
CA ASN A 111 27.23 -25.97 12.53
C ASN A 111 27.65 -25.11 11.31
N ASN A 112 26.84 -25.11 10.28
CA ASN A 112 27.08 -24.26 9.09
C ASN A 112 26.37 -22.91 9.25
N GLU A 113 27.09 -21.90 9.74
CA GLU A 113 26.58 -20.53 9.90
C GLU A 113 26.12 -19.92 8.57
N ILE A 114 26.77 -20.25 7.47
CA ILE A 114 26.36 -19.77 6.13
C ILE A 114 24.99 -20.33 5.77
N GLY A 115 24.74 -21.59 6.08
CA GLY A 115 23.43 -22.22 5.87
C GLY A 115 22.32 -21.59 6.70
N ILE A 116 22.60 -21.28 7.97
CA ILE A 116 21.67 -20.62 8.88
C ILE A 116 21.33 -19.22 8.37
N GLN A 117 22.33 -18.44 7.98
CA GLN A 117 22.13 -17.09 7.45
C GLN A 117 21.30 -17.12 6.15
N LYS A 118 21.56 -18.05 5.25
CA LYS A 118 20.80 -18.18 4.01
C LYS A 118 19.35 -18.60 4.24
N ASP A 119 19.08 -19.48 5.20
CA ASP A 119 17.70 -19.83 5.57
C ASP A 119 16.97 -18.62 6.18
N PHE A 120 17.66 -17.89 7.07
CA PHE A 120 17.12 -16.64 7.61
C PHE A 120 16.74 -15.65 6.48
N GLU A 121 17.66 -15.42 5.55
CA GLU A 121 17.42 -14.53 4.40
C GLU A 121 16.21 -14.97 3.59
N THR A 122 16.15 -16.26 3.24
CA THR A 122 15.06 -16.81 2.42
C THR A 122 13.71 -16.67 3.13
N LYS A 123 13.64 -17.02 4.43
CA LYS A 123 12.42 -16.88 5.22
C LYS A 123 12.03 -15.41 5.36
N MET A 124 12.98 -14.55 5.72
CA MET A 124 12.74 -13.13 5.89
C MET A 124 12.16 -12.50 4.61
N MET A 125 12.74 -12.82 3.46
CA MET A 125 12.29 -12.30 2.19
C MET A 125 10.85 -12.73 1.85
N LYS A 126 10.51 -14.01 2.06
CA LYS A 126 9.13 -14.49 1.87
C LYS A 126 8.13 -13.68 2.69
N TYR A 127 8.45 -13.44 3.97
CA TYR A 127 7.57 -12.69 4.86
C TYR A 127 7.48 -11.21 4.50
N ILE A 128 8.59 -10.58 4.09
CA ILE A 128 8.59 -9.18 3.62
C ILE A 128 7.64 -9.00 2.43
N TYR A 129 7.65 -9.94 1.48
CA TYR A 129 6.72 -9.83 0.33
C TYR A 129 5.27 -10.06 0.73
N ALA A 130 5.00 -11.04 1.58
CA ALA A 130 3.65 -11.28 2.07
C ALA A 130 3.14 -10.05 2.87
N PHE A 131 4.00 -9.46 3.68
CA PHE A 131 3.72 -8.26 4.45
C PHE A 131 3.45 -7.05 3.53
N ALA A 132 4.34 -6.77 2.58
CA ALA A 132 4.17 -5.69 1.62
C ALA A 132 2.88 -5.83 0.81
N LYS A 133 2.53 -7.06 0.40
CA LYS A 133 1.27 -7.34 -0.29
C LYS A 133 0.07 -6.99 0.60
N LYS A 134 0.10 -7.39 1.87
CA LYS A 134 -0.98 -7.10 2.82
C LYS A 134 -1.14 -5.60 3.08
N LEU A 135 -0.03 -4.86 3.19
CA LEU A 135 -0.07 -3.41 3.33
C LEU A 135 -0.61 -2.73 2.08
N ASP A 136 -0.21 -3.18 0.90
CA ASP A 136 -0.72 -2.63 -0.37
C ASP A 136 -2.22 -2.90 -0.54
N GLU A 137 -2.71 -4.09 -0.19
CA GLU A 137 -4.13 -4.42 -0.14
C GLU A 137 -4.90 -3.50 0.83
N ALA A 138 -4.35 -3.22 2.01
CA ALA A 138 -4.96 -2.32 2.99
C ALA A 138 -4.94 -0.85 2.51
N ALA A 139 -3.87 -0.41 1.87
CA ALA A 139 -3.77 0.90 1.24
C ALA A 139 -4.82 1.07 0.14
N LEU A 140 -4.98 0.07 -0.75
CA LEU A 140 -6.03 0.06 -1.77
C LEU A 140 -7.45 0.08 -1.17
N ALA A 141 -7.68 -0.67 -0.11
CA ALA A 141 -8.96 -0.66 0.59
C ALA A 141 -9.28 0.74 1.16
N THR A 142 -8.27 1.43 1.69
CA THR A 142 -8.40 2.81 2.17
C THR A 142 -8.73 3.79 1.03
N LEU A 143 -8.05 3.66 -0.12
CA LEU A 143 -8.38 4.47 -1.31
C LEU A 143 -9.81 4.20 -1.80
N ALA A 144 -10.22 2.94 -1.85
CA ALA A 144 -11.55 2.55 -2.28
C ALA A 144 -12.66 3.06 -1.33
N ALA A 145 -12.39 3.07 -0.01
CA ALA A 145 -13.34 3.54 0.99
C ALA A 145 -13.51 5.07 0.97
N ASN A 146 -12.43 5.81 0.67
CA ASN A 146 -12.39 7.27 0.74
C ASN A 146 -12.41 7.94 -0.63
N LYS A 147 -12.67 7.21 -1.71
CA LYS A 147 -12.81 7.81 -3.04
C LYS A 147 -13.99 8.76 -3.09
N THR A 148 -13.89 9.77 -3.93
CA THR A 148 -14.99 10.74 -4.11
C THR A 148 -16.31 10.05 -4.46
N GLN A 149 -17.39 10.50 -3.87
CA GLN A 149 -18.74 10.07 -4.16
C GLN A 149 -19.50 11.09 -5.02
N VAL A 150 -18.97 12.30 -5.13
CA VAL A 150 -19.54 13.39 -5.90
C VAL A 150 -18.51 13.91 -6.87
N LEU A 151 -18.84 13.99 -8.15
CA LEU A 151 -18.00 14.58 -9.17
C LEU A 151 -18.71 15.80 -9.76
N LYS A 152 -18.07 16.96 -9.62
CA LYS A 152 -18.53 18.20 -10.26
C LYS A 152 -18.17 18.17 -11.71
N ASN A 153 -18.62 18.00 -12.70
CA ASN A 153 -18.20 18.00 -14.10
C ASN A 153 -17.50 16.70 -14.52
N PRO A 154 -18.28 15.67 -14.89
CA PRO A 154 -17.73 14.43 -15.42
C PRO A 154 -17.14 14.57 -16.83
N LEU A 155 -17.21 15.73 -17.46
CA LEU A 155 -16.84 15.95 -18.86
C LEU A 155 -17.59 14.96 -19.79
N LEU A 156 -16.85 14.23 -20.62
CA LEU A 156 -17.39 13.25 -21.56
C LEU A 156 -17.48 11.83 -21.02
N TYR A 157 -17.18 11.64 -19.74
CA TYR A 157 -17.08 10.32 -19.11
C TYR A 157 -18.34 9.95 -18.32
N ASP A 158 -18.69 8.67 -18.36
CA ASP A 158 -19.73 8.15 -17.50
C ASP A 158 -19.28 8.08 -16.05
N TRP A 159 -20.14 8.54 -15.15
CA TRP A 159 -19.93 8.43 -13.71
C TRP A 159 -20.82 7.36 -13.12
N SER A 160 -20.24 6.26 -12.67
CA SER A 160 -20.98 5.20 -11.96
C SER A 160 -20.11 4.49 -10.94
N SER A 161 -20.72 3.99 -9.88
CA SER A 161 -20.02 3.30 -8.79
C SER A 161 -18.91 4.15 -8.15
N ASN A 162 -19.11 5.47 -8.09
CA ASN A 162 -18.14 6.44 -7.60
C ASN A 162 -16.78 6.31 -8.32
N ALA A 163 -16.83 6.19 -9.63
CA ALA A 163 -15.67 6.15 -10.50
C ALA A 163 -15.99 6.70 -11.88
N ILE A 164 -14.99 7.30 -12.51
CA ILE A 164 -15.03 7.67 -13.92
C ILE A 164 -14.92 6.40 -14.76
N ASN A 165 -15.77 6.25 -15.76
CA ASN A 165 -15.69 5.15 -16.70
C ASN A 165 -15.44 5.70 -18.11
N ALA A 166 -14.17 5.62 -18.55
CA ALA A 166 -13.76 6.00 -19.89
C ALA A 166 -14.00 4.86 -20.88
N LYS A 167 -14.47 5.19 -22.08
CA LYS A 167 -14.54 4.24 -23.18
C LYS A 167 -13.14 3.93 -23.70
N TRP A 168 -12.98 2.80 -24.37
CA TRP A 168 -11.72 2.42 -25.00
C TRP A 168 -11.16 3.50 -25.94
N THR A 169 -12.01 4.20 -26.66
CA THR A 169 -11.65 5.28 -27.56
C THR A 169 -11.01 6.47 -26.86
N GLU A 170 -11.36 6.69 -25.58
CA GLU A 170 -10.91 7.81 -24.75
C GLU A 170 -9.75 7.43 -23.81
N ARG A 171 -9.18 6.23 -23.96
CA ARG A 171 -8.15 5.71 -23.06
C ARG A 171 -6.89 6.57 -22.94
N GLU A 172 -6.59 7.34 -23.96
CA GLU A 172 -5.41 8.21 -24.01
C GLU A 172 -5.68 9.57 -23.39
N ASN A 173 -6.91 10.09 -23.56
CA ASN A 173 -7.30 11.41 -23.08
C ASN A 173 -7.59 11.43 -21.56
N VAL A 174 -8.05 10.30 -21.00
CA VAL A 174 -8.48 10.22 -19.60
C VAL A 174 -7.44 10.75 -18.62
N PHE A 175 -6.15 10.52 -18.89
CA PHE A 175 -5.08 10.93 -17.96
C PHE A 175 -4.87 12.45 -17.94
N GLY A 176 -5.06 13.16 -19.06
CA GLY A 176 -5.08 14.61 -19.12
C GLY A 176 -6.29 15.19 -18.41
N ASP A 177 -7.46 14.59 -18.66
CA ASP A 177 -8.72 15.06 -18.12
C ASP A 177 -8.88 14.82 -16.62
N LEU A 178 -8.18 13.81 -16.04
CA LEU A 178 -8.14 13.61 -14.59
C LEU A 178 -7.67 14.86 -13.84
N GLU A 179 -6.66 15.54 -14.35
CA GLU A 179 -6.14 16.77 -13.75
C GLU A 179 -7.18 17.90 -13.79
N VAL A 180 -7.86 18.04 -14.94
CA VAL A 180 -8.92 19.03 -15.13
C VAL A 180 -10.10 18.75 -14.19
N MET A 181 -10.49 17.48 -14.05
CA MET A 181 -11.58 17.08 -13.15
C MET A 181 -11.22 17.27 -11.68
N MET A 182 -9.97 17.01 -11.27
CA MET A 182 -9.50 17.33 -9.93
C MET A 182 -9.54 18.83 -9.68
N GLY A 183 -9.06 19.65 -10.63
CA GLY A 183 -9.14 21.11 -10.55
C GLY A 183 -10.57 21.65 -10.49
N ALA A 184 -11.53 21.02 -11.18
CA ALA A 184 -12.95 21.40 -11.11
C ALA A 184 -13.58 21.10 -9.72
N ASN A 185 -12.95 20.28 -8.90
CA ASN A 185 -13.33 20.00 -7.53
C ASN A 185 -12.42 20.73 -6.51
N ASP A 186 -11.72 21.76 -6.94
CA ASP A 186 -10.85 22.62 -6.14
C ASP A 186 -9.57 21.91 -5.61
N PHE A 187 -9.18 20.77 -6.21
CA PHE A 187 -7.93 20.07 -5.87
C PHE A 187 -6.86 20.40 -6.90
N TYR A 188 -5.94 21.28 -6.53
CA TYR A 188 -4.81 21.70 -7.36
C TYR A 188 -3.52 21.10 -6.82
N GLY A 189 -2.58 20.80 -7.71
CA GLY A 189 -1.26 20.32 -7.36
C GLY A 189 -0.83 19.12 -8.18
N GLN A 190 0.28 18.53 -7.77
CA GLN A 190 0.79 17.33 -8.44
C GLN A 190 -0.16 16.14 -8.23
N LEU A 191 -0.41 15.40 -9.31
CA LEU A 191 -1.28 14.25 -9.30
C LEU A 191 -0.47 12.96 -9.15
N HIS A 192 -0.84 12.13 -8.19
CA HIS A 192 -0.34 10.78 -8.04
C HIS A 192 -1.35 9.78 -8.61
N ILE A 193 -0.92 8.90 -9.49
CA ILE A 193 -1.76 7.87 -10.11
C ILE A 193 -1.37 6.52 -9.55
N VAL A 194 -2.27 5.87 -8.85
CA VAL A 194 -2.13 4.47 -8.42
C VAL A 194 -2.88 3.61 -9.41
N GLY A 195 -2.17 2.85 -10.24
CA GLY A 195 -2.76 2.13 -11.35
C GLY A 195 -2.39 0.65 -11.42
N ASP A 196 -3.23 -0.10 -12.13
CA ASP A 196 -3.01 -1.49 -12.48
C ASP A 196 -2.04 -1.62 -13.70
N PRO A 197 -1.61 -2.84 -14.08
CA PRO A 197 -0.80 -3.04 -15.28
C PRO A 197 -1.45 -2.56 -16.59
N GLY A 198 -2.77 -2.42 -16.65
CA GLY A 198 -3.47 -1.82 -17.79
C GLY A 198 -3.14 -0.35 -17.97
N VAL A 199 -3.04 0.39 -16.87
CA VAL A 199 -2.58 1.79 -16.85
C VAL A 199 -1.16 1.87 -17.41
N GLU A 200 -0.25 0.99 -16.97
CA GLU A 200 1.11 0.95 -17.53
C GLU A 200 1.13 0.72 -19.04
N SER A 201 0.28 -0.18 -19.53
CA SER A 201 0.20 -0.46 -20.98
C SER A 201 -0.20 0.78 -21.77
N ILE A 202 -1.18 1.55 -21.29
CA ILE A 202 -1.60 2.80 -21.93
C ILE A 202 -0.47 3.84 -21.87
N MET A 203 0.16 4.01 -20.72
CA MET A 203 1.28 4.93 -20.54
C MET A 203 2.43 4.64 -21.50
N ARG A 204 2.82 3.38 -21.65
CA ARG A 204 3.88 3.00 -22.59
C ARG A 204 3.53 3.34 -24.03
N LYS A 205 2.27 3.16 -24.43
CA LYS A 205 1.80 3.54 -25.78
C LYS A 205 1.86 5.04 -25.99
N LEU A 206 1.39 5.84 -25.02
CA LEU A 206 1.47 7.29 -25.08
C LEU A 206 2.92 7.79 -25.16
N GLN A 207 3.83 7.21 -24.39
CA GLN A 207 5.26 7.51 -24.46
C GLN A 207 5.86 7.18 -25.83
N GLN A 208 5.45 6.07 -26.47
CA GLN A 208 5.89 5.70 -27.80
C GLN A 208 5.42 6.69 -28.86
N HIS A 209 4.18 7.17 -28.78
CA HIS A 209 3.64 8.19 -29.70
C HIS A 209 4.39 9.52 -29.57
N GLY A 210 4.84 9.89 -28.36
CA GLY A 210 5.63 11.10 -28.11
C GLY A 210 7.08 11.04 -28.64
N LEU A 211 7.65 9.86 -28.83
CA LEU A 211 9.02 9.68 -29.30
C LEU A 211 9.21 10.02 -30.78
N TYR A 212 8.15 9.96 -31.59
CA TYR A 212 8.23 10.25 -33.03
C TYR A 212 8.21 11.74 -33.38
N ASN A 213 7.93 12.62 -32.41
CA ASN A 213 7.86 14.05 -32.67
C ASN A 213 8.63 14.84 -31.59
N ASP A 214 9.90 15.13 -31.86
CA ASP A 214 10.81 15.83 -30.95
C ASP A 214 10.35 17.24 -30.56
N VAL A 215 9.44 17.83 -31.34
CA VAL A 215 8.92 19.20 -31.15
C VAL A 215 7.70 19.20 -30.21
N ASN A 216 6.95 18.10 -30.10
CA ASN A 216 5.71 17.99 -29.33
C ASN A 216 5.80 16.94 -28.21
N LYS A 217 6.93 16.85 -27.53
CA LYS A 217 7.05 16.04 -26.30
C LYS A 217 6.23 16.67 -25.17
N GLN A 218 4.93 16.75 -25.35
CA GLN A 218 4.02 16.92 -24.21
C GLN A 218 4.00 15.58 -23.45
N ASN A 219 4.87 15.50 -22.48
CA ASN A 219 4.91 14.39 -21.58
C ASN A 219 3.76 14.54 -20.59
N GLU A 220 2.56 14.09 -20.94
CA GLU A 220 1.38 14.14 -20.08
C GLU A 220 1.62 13.52 -18.71
N PHE A 221 2.60 12.64 -18.61
CA PHE A 221 3.03 12.01 -17.37
C PHE A 221 4.21 12.71 -16.70
N GLY A 222 4.83 13.70 -17.32
CA GLY A 222 5.97 14.42 -16.74
C GLY A 222 5.64 15.22 -15.48
N THR A 223 4.38 15.56 -15.30
CA THR A 223 3.84 16.25 -14.12
C THR A 223 3.19 15.32 -13.12
N LYS A 224 3.02 14.03 -13.45
CA LYS A 224 2.30 13.03 -12.65
C LYS A 224 3.24 11.98 -12.11
N VAL A 225 3.06 11.60 -10.86
CA VAL A 225 3.80 10.48 -10.24
C VAL A 225 2.96 9.22 -10.36
N VAL A 226 3.51 8.20 -11.01
CA VAL A 226 2.77 6.96 -11.24
C VAL A 226 3.29 5.84 -10.37
N HIS A 227 2.38 5.22 -9.65
CA HIS A 227 2.61 4.09 -8.77
C HIS A 227 1.84 2.88 -9.30
N LEU A 228 2.57 1.84 -9.71
CA LEU A 228 1.95 0.66 -10.29
C LEU A 228 1.80 -0.45 -9.24
N THR A 229 0.60 -1.00 -9.16
CA THR A 229 0.30 -2.14 -8.28
C THR A 229 -0.32 -3.29 -9.05
N ASN A 230 0.01 -4.52 -8.64
CA ASN A 230 -0.59 -5.73 -9.19
C ASN A 230 -1.79 -6.21 -8.35
N ASN A 231 -2.09 -5.55 -7.23
CA ASN A 231 -3.10 -5.99 -6.27
C ASN A 231 -4.50 -5.40 -6.53
N ILE A 232 -4.67 -4.54 -7.54
CA ILE A 232 -6.01 -4.11 -7.96
C ILE A 232 -6.70 -5.30 -8.61
N ALA A 233 -7.84 -5.72 -8.02
CA ALA A 233 -8.60 -6.83 -8.54
C ALA A 233 -9.09 -6.56 -9.96
N ALA A 234 -8.84 -7.49 -10.87
CA ALA A 234 -9.33 -7.37 -12.23
C ALA A 234 -10.86 -7.42 -12.25
N ALA A 235 -11.49 -6.43 -12.88
CA ALA A 235 -12.93 -6.41 -13.09
C ALA A 235 -13.26 -6.72 -14.55
N GLY A 236 -14.32 -7.50 -14.78
CA GLY A 236 -14.77 -7.85 -16.13
C GLY A 236 -15.07 -6.61 -16.96
N GLY A 237 -14.67 -6.61 -18.22
CA GLY A 237 -14.87 -5.49 -19.15
C GLY A 237 -14.01 -4.26 -18.89
N LYS A 238 -13.08 -4.29 -17.94
CA LYS A 238 -12.15 -3.20 -17.63
C LYS A 238 -10.74 -3.56 -18.12
N TYR A 239 -10.16 -2.67 -18.92
CA TYR A 239 -8.77 -2.81 -19.39
C TYR A 239 -7.77 -2.22 -18.41
N ALA A 240 -8.09 -1.06 -17.85
CA ALA A 240 -7.27 -0.37 -16.87
C ALA A 240 -8.12 0.17 -15.73
N GLN A 241 -7.57 0.16 -14.55
CA GLN A 241 -8.22 0.64 -13.32
C GLN A 241 -7.20 1.34 -12.44
N GLY A 242 -7.63 2.39 -11.76
CA GLY A 242 -6.74 3.11 -10.86
C GLY A 242 -7.43 4.20 -10.06
N TYR A 243 -6.59 4.88 -9.29
CA TYR A 243 -6.96 6.03 -8.49
C TYR A 243 -6.04 7.19 -8.82
N ALA A 244 -6.61 8.35 -9.06
CA ALA A 244 -5.89 9.62 -9.13
C ALA A 244 -6.01 10.29 -7.77
N VAL A 245 -4.90 10.69 -7.20
CA VAL A 245 -4.82 11.24 -5.84
C VAL A 245 -4.01 12.52 -5.87
N ASN A 246 -4.53 13.57 -5.22
CA ASN A 246 -3.80 14.82 -5.08
C ASN A 246 -2.59 14.65 -4.13
N ALA A 247 -1.48 15.32 -4.43
CA ALA A 247 -0.29 15.29 -3.57
C ALA A 247 -0.62 15.78 -2.16
N GLY A 248 0.00 15.16 -1.15
CA GLY A 248 -0.20 15.50 0.25
C GLY A 248 -1.51 14.98 0.86
N SER A 249 -2.35 14.26 0.10
CA SER A 249 -3.65 13.76 0.58
C SER A 249 -3.59 12.43 1.29
N LEU A 250 -2.48 11.71 1.17
CA LEU A 250 -2.29 10.40 1.77
C LEU A 250 -1.29 10.44 2.91
N GLY A 251 -1.50 9.60 3.90
CA GLY A 251 -0.58 9.46 5.02
C GLY A 251 -0.55 8.05 5.57
N MET A 252 0.62 7.60 5.99
CA MET A 252 0.81 6.34 6.68
C MET A 252 1.50 6.59 8.02
N LEU A 253 0.84 6.21 9.10
CA LEU A 253 1.41 6.25 10.43
C LEU A 253 1.87 4.86 10.83
N THR A 254 3.05 4.77 11.42
CA THR A 254 3.60 3.54 11.98
C THR A 254 3.87 3.69 13.46
N ARG A 255 3.60 2.64 14.21
CA ARG A 255 3.82 2.57 15.65
C ARG A 255 4.38 1.21 16.02
N PHE A 256 5.13 1.16 17.11
CA PHE A 256 5.73 -0.05 17.66
C PHE A 256 5.22 -0.32 19.06
N GLU A 257 5.26 -1.58 19.47
CA GLU A 257 5.08 -1.94 20.85
C GLU A 257 6.10 -1.25 21.76
N ARG A 258 5.67 -0.92 22.97
CA ARG A 258 6.50 -0.22 23.94
C ARG A 258 7.75 -1.00 24.31
N ASP A 259 7.66 -2.32 24.36
CA ASP A 259 8.79 -3.19 24.68
C ASP A 259 9.89 -3.11 23.62
N CYS A 260 9.53 -2.97 22.34
CA CYS A 260 10.51 -2.72 21.27
C CYS A 260 11.20 -1.37 21.41
N LEU A 261 10.53 -0.35 21.97
CA LEU A 261 11.11 0.96 22.22
C LEU A 261 12.03 0.97 23.45
N LEU A 262 11.69 0.19 24.49
CA LEU A 262 12.48 0.06 25.70
C LEU A 262 13.73 -0.79 25.51
N GLY A 263 13.69 -1.70 24.55
CA GLY A 263 14.80 -2.58 24.22
C GLY A 263 14.94 -3.79 25.15
N THR A 264 16.06 -4.48 25.01
CA THR A 264 16.34 -5.75 25.69
C THR A 264 16.59 -5.59 27.17
N VAL A 265 15.97 -6.42 27.99
CA VAL A 265 16.28 -6.56 29.42
C VAL A 265 17.45 -7.52 29.59
N SER A 266 18.46 -7.09 30.35
CA SER A 266 19.65 -7.91 30.59
C SER A 266 19.32 -9.16 31.40
N GLY A 267 19.70 -10.33 30.87
CA GLY A 267 19.60 -11.61 31.59
C GLY A 267 18.30 -12.39 31.38
N ASP A 268 17.35 -11.87 30.62
CA ASP A 268 16.06 -12.52 30.39
C ASP A 268 16.05 -13.51 29.19
N GLY A 269 17.08 -13.48 28.36
CA GLY A 269 17.15 -14.33 27.16
C GLY A 269 16.21 -13.91 26.03
N HIS A 270 15.47 -12.82 26.22
CA HIS A 270 14.58 -12.20 25.24
C HIS A 270 15.17 -10.90 24.74
N GLU A 271 15.14 -10.68 23.45
CA GLU A 271 15.65 -9.47 22.83
C GLU A 271 14.50 -8.75 22.11
N TRP A 272 14.31 -7.47 22.45
CA TRP A 272 13.42 -6.55 21.75
C TRP A 272 14.23 -5.47 21.07
N GLY A 273 13.73 -4.96 19.96
CA GLY A 273 14.38 -3.86 19.27
C GLY A 273 13.56 -3.36 18.09
N ILE A 274 14.14 -2.44 17.36
CA ILE A 274 13.58 -1.92 16.11
C ILE A 274 14.60 -2.16 15.01
N ALA A 275 14.14 -2.74 13.92
CA ALA A 275 14.96 -2.94 12.72
C ALA A 275 14.25 -2.35 11.51
N THR A 276 15.03 -1.91 10.53
CA THR A 276 14.49 -1.47 9.26
C THR A 276 14.49 -2.62 8.27
N LEU A 277 13.32 -2.93 7.72
CA LEU A 277 13.19 -4.00 6.73
C LEU A 277 14.01 -3.68 5.47
N PRO A 278 14.79 -4.65 4.95
CA PRO A 278 15.38 -4.51 3.63
C PRO A 278 14.26 -4.38 2.58
N LEU A 279 14.52 -3.74 1.47
CA LEU A 279 13.63 -3.45 0.33
C LEU A 279 12.54 -2.41 0.63
N LEU A 280 11.82 -2.49 1.74
CA LEU A 280 10.75 -1.56 2.08
C LEU A 280 11.25 -0.30 2.79
N ASN A 281 12.46 -0.32 3.34
CA ASN A 281 13.02 0.75 4.20
C ASN A 281 12.10 1.17 5.35
N MET A 282 11.17 0.30 5.73
CA MET A 282 10.20 0.54 6.77
C MET A 282 10.71 0.00 8.11
N PRO A 283 10.68 0.77 9.20
CA PRO A 283 11.02 0.28 10.51
C PRO A 283 9.92 -0.64 11.05
N VAL A 284 10.33 -1.73 11.71
CA VAL A 284 9.45 -2.70 12.38
C VAL A 284 10.01 -3.05 13.75
N GLY A 285 9.12 -3.35 14.69
CA GLY A 285 9.50 -3.94 15.97
C GLY A 285 10.00 -5.37 15.78
N THR A 286 11.04 -5.75 16.48
CA THR A 286 11.64 -7.08 16.45
C THR A 286 11.65 -7.70 17.81
N TYR A 287 11.38 -9.00 17.84
CA TYR A 287 11.43 -9.81 19.03
C TYR A 287 12.19 -11.11 18.75
N PHE A 288 13.09 -11.47 19.63
CA PHE A 288 13.88 -12.68 19.51
C PHE A 288 13.96 -13.41 20.85
N TYR A 289 13.86 -14.72 20.83
CA TYR A 289 14.16 -15.58 21.96
C TYR A 289 14.60 -16.98 21.51
N ASP A 290 15.40 -17.61 22.35
CA ASP A 290 15.81 -18.99 22.21
C ASP A 290 14.90 -19.91 23.03
N SER A 291 14.57 -21.06 22.47
CA SER A 291 13.91 -22.13 23.21
C SER A 291 14.57 -23.49 22.96
N VAL A 292 14.49 -24.34 23.93
CA VAL A 292 14.85 -25.78 23.78
C VAL A 292 13.53 -26.56 23.74
N GLY A 293 13.23 -27.13 22.58
CA GLY A 293 12.03 -27.93 22.39
C GLY A 293 12.34 -29.36 21.94
N ASP A 294 11.43 -30.25 22.21
CA ASP A 294 11.48 -31.59 21.65
C ASP A 294 11.12 -31.52 20.17
N TYR A 295 12.02 -31.97 19.32
CA TYR A 295 11.81 -31.97 17.86
C TYR A 295 11.74 -33.43 17.39
N ASN A 296 10.63 -33.77 16.79
CA ASN A 296 10.47 -35.04 16.10
C ASN A 296 10.89 -34.87 14.64
N ALA A 297 12.10 -35.29 14.29
CA ALA A 297 12.65 -35.16 12.95
C ALA A 297 11.88 -35.99 11.90
N ILE A 298 11.12 -36.99 12.37
CA ILE A 298 10.36 -37.91 11.52
C ILE A 298 8.90 -37.86 11.97
N ALA A 299 8.01 -37.49 11.08
CA ALA A 299 6.58 -37.49 11.35
C ALA A 299 6.14 -38.93 11.71
N GLY A 300 5.60 -39.13 12.94
CA GLY A 300 5.18 -40.42 13.44
C GLY A 300 6.24 -41.21 14.25
N ALA A 301 7.43 -40.62 14.49
CA ALA A 301 8.42 -41.26 15.38
C ALA A 301 7.91 -41.32 16.84
N ALA A 302 8.30 -42.40 17.55
CA ALA A 302 7.96 -42.56 18.96
C ALA A 302 8.62 -41.46 19.82
N THR A 303 8.01 -41.12 20.94
CA THR A 303 8.48 -40.07 21.86
C THR A 303 9.93 -40.29 22.34
N ALA A 304 10.39 -41.57 22.33
CA ALA A 304 11.77 -41.94 22.68
C ALA A 304 12.82 -41.45 21.68
N ASP A 305 12.43 -41.17 20.43
CA ASP A 305 13.31 -40.70 19.34
C ASP A 305 13.33 -39.20 19.21
N MET A 306 12.72 -38.47 20.14
CA MET A 306 12.73 -37.00 20.15
C MET A 306 14.10 -36.48 20.59
N THR A 307 14.73 -35.71 19.74
CA THR A 307 15.95 -34.97 20.07
C THR A 307 15.60 -33.59 20.56
N ARG A 308 16.17 -33.19 21.70
CA ARG A 308 16.08 -31.80 22.17
C ARG A 308 16.94 -30.91 21.27
N THR A 309 16.32 -30.01 20.57
CA THR A 309 17.01 -29.04 19.71
C THR A 309 16.73 -27.63 20.15
N ARG A 310 17.78 -26.80 20.08
CA ARG A 310 17.65 -25.35 20.22
C ARG A 310 16.90 -24.80 19.03
N LYS A 311 15.94 -23.93 19.28
CA LYS A 311 15.20 -23.18 18.26
C LYS A 311 15.33 -21.71 18.53
N GLU A 312 15.70 -20.98 17.49
CA GLU A 312 15.73 -19.52 17.48
C GLU A 312 14.40 -19.02 16.92
N HIS A 313 13.69 -18.19 17.68
CA HIS A 313 12.41 -17.61 17.30
C HIS A 313 12.61 -16.13 16.93
N TYR A 314 12.15 -15.77 15.76
CA TYR A 314 12.21 -14.40 15.23
C TYR A 314 10.80 -13.89 15.03
N GLY A 315 10.43 -12.84 15.75
CA GLY A 315 9.14 -12.17 15.64
C GLY A 315 9.32 -10.75 15.11
N PHE A 316 8.35 -10.28 14.36
CA PHE A 316 8.29 -8.94 13.79
C PHE A 316 6.88 -8.42 13.93
N ALA A 317 6.72 -7.18 14.37
CA ALA A 317 5.41 -6.56 14.49
C ALA A 317 5.49 -5.05 14.22
N VAL A 318 4.43 -4.52 13.65
CA VAL A 318 4.25 -3.08 13.47
C VAL A 318 2.75 -2.78 13.40
N ASP A 319 2.35 -1.71 14.02
CA ASP A 319 1.01 -1.16 13.87
C ASP A 319 1.03 -0.10 12.78
N VAL A 320 0.13 -0.20 11.83
CA VAL A 320 0.02 0.71 10.68
C VAL A 320 -1.39 1.29 10.60
N ALA A 321 -1.47 2.59 10.36
CA ALA A 321 -2.71 3.25 10.02
C ALA A 321 -2.54 4.00 8.70
N PHE A 322 -3.46 3.79 7.76
CA PHE A 322 -3.55 4.54 6.53
C PHE A 322 -4.58 5.66 6.67
N LEU A 323 -4.20 6.85 6.26
CA LEU A 323 -4.98 8.07 6.39
C LEU A 323 -5.18 8.72 5.03
N THR A 324 -6.32 9.38 4.88
CA THR A 324 -6.60 10.24 3.72
C THR A 324 -7.05 11.60 4.22
N ALA A 325 -6.88 12.63 3.41
CA ALA A 325 -7.23 14.02 3.78
C ALA A 325 -8.68 14.15 4.27
N TYR A 326 -9.57 13.33 3.75
CA TYR A 326 -10.99 13.30 4.12
C TYR A 326 -11.38 11.87 4.51
N ASN A 327 -10.89 11.39 5.65
CA ASN A 327 -11.35 10.13 6.21
C ASN A 327 -12.87 10.22 6.46
N SER A 328 -13.61 9.33 5.83
CA SER A 328 -15.09 9.33 5.90
C SER A 328 -15.69 10.63 5.34
N ALA A 329 -15.23 11.06 4.17
CA ALA A 329 -15.83 12.20 3.48
C ALA A 329 -17.34 12.06 3.42
N PRO A 330 -18.11 13.10 3.80
CA PRO A 330 -19.56 13.10 3.62
C PRO A 330 -19.89 12.83 2.15
N SER A 331 -21.01 12.16 1.91
CA SER A 331 -21.48 11.86 0.54
C SER A 331 -21.74 13.10 -0.33
N THR A 332 -21.68 14.28 0.26
CA THR A 332 -21.90 15.58 -0.38
C THR A 332 -20.62 16.29 -0.80
N LEU A 333 -19.44 15.86 -0.28
CA LEU A 333 -18.16 16.47 -0.57
C LEU A 333 -17.33 15.62 -1.55
N ALA A 334 -16.64 16.30 -2.45
CA ALA A 334 -15.60 15.68 -3.26
C ALA A 334 -14.38 15.39 -2.38
N SER A 335 -13.81 14.20 -2.48
CA SER A 335 -12.53 13.85 -1.85
C SER A 335 -11.39 13.99 -2.86
N PRO A 336 -10.14 14.19 -2.41
CA PRO A 336 -8.97 14.30 -3.29
C PRO A 336 -8.55 12.96 -3.90
N ILE A 337 -9.42 11.96 -3.89
CA ILE A 337 -9.19 10.62 -4.44
C ILE A 337 -10.27 10.33 -5.48
N LEU A 338 -9.88 10.24 -6.74
CA LEU A 338 -10.76 9.99 -7.86
C LEU A 338 -10.48 8.62 -8.46
N ALA A 339 -11.45 7.72 -8.40
CA ALA A 339 -11.32 6.42 -9.05
C ALA A 339 -11.65 6.52 -10.54
N PHE A 340 -10.90 5.80 -11.37
CA PHE A 340 -11.14 5.74 -12.80
C PHE A 340 -11.00 4.32 -13.34
N ASN A 341 -11.75 4.04 -14.39
CA ASN A 341 -11.73 2.79 -15.13
C ASN A 341 -11.69 3.09 -16.63
N VAL A 342 -10.95 2.31 -17.38
CA VAL A 342 -10.98 2.31 -18.83
C VAL A 342 -11.60 0.99 -19.29
N SER A 343 -12.64 1.06 -20.10
CA SER A 343 -13.29 -0.14 -20.62
C SER A 343 -12.38 -0.86 -21.63
N SER A 344 -12.53 -2.17 -21.78
CA SER A 344 -11.89 -2.93 -22.86
C SER A 344 -12.52 -2.59 -24.21
N GLU A 345 -11.79 -2.81 -25.29
CA GLU A 345 -12.23 -2.52 -26.68
C GLU A 345 -13.53 -3.24 -27.02
N ASP A 346 -13.63 -4.51 -26.61
CA ASP A 346 -14.86 -5.26 -26.61
C ASP A 346 -15.33 -5.48 -25.18
N ALA A 347 -16.56 -5.11 -24.87
CA ALA A 347 -17.15 -5.33 -23.54
C ALA A 347 -17.14 -6.82 -23.11
N VAL A 348 -16.83 -7.71 -24.04
CA VAL A 348 -16.79 -9.18 -23.90
C VAL A 348 -15.41 -9.68 -23.42
N TYR A 349 -14.33 -8.87 -23.54
CA TYR A 349 -13.02 -9.31 -23.05
C TYR A 349 -12.94 -9.18 -21.53
N ALA A 350 -13.37 -10.24 -20.85
CA ALA A 350 -12.90 -10.48 -19.49
C ALA A 350 -11.37 -10.62 -19.53
N LYS A 351 -10.65 -9.94 -18.62
CA LYS A 351 -9.20 -10.20 -18.46
C LYS A 351 -9.03 -11.71 -18.26
N PRO A 352 -8.10 -12.36 -18.97
CA PRO A 352 -7.92 -13.79 -18.80
C PRO A 352 -7.56 -14.06 -17.33
N VAL A 353 -8.43 -14.80 -16.66
CA VAL A 353 -8.14 -15.30 -15.31
C VAL A 353 -7.11 -16.41 -15.49
N VAL A 354 -5.87 -16.14 -15.10
CA VAL A 354 -4.88 -17.21 -15.00
C VAL A 354 -5.27 -18.04 -13.78
N VAL A 355 -6.00 -19.12 -14.02
CA VAL A 355 -6.24 -20.12 -12.99
C VAL A 355 -4.93 -20.90 -12.83
N VAL A 356 -4.18 -20.57 -11.78
CA VAL A 356 -3.06 -21.39 -11.36
C VAL A 356 -3.65 -22.62 -10.66
N ASN A 357 -3.77 -23.70 -11.40
CA ASN A 357 -4.04 -25.00 -10.76
C ASN A 357 -2.83 -25.37 -9.89
N SER A 358 -3.09 -26.00 -8.77
CA SER A 358 -2.13 -26.39 -7.74
C SER A 358 -1.05 -27.39 -8.19
N GLU A 359 -0.99 -27.75 -9.44
CA GLU A 359 0.04 -28.58 -10.06
C GLU A 359 0.71 -27.77 -11.19
N ASP A 360 1.71 -27.05 -10.85
CA ASP A 360 2.84 -26.48 -11.60
C ASP A 360 2.75 -26.20 -13.13
N ASN A 361 1.56 -26.14 -13.71
CA ASN A 361 1.42 -25.76 -15.12
C ASN A 361 0.34 -24.68 -15.31
N PRO A 362 0.69 -23.52 -15.89
CA PRO A 362 -0.30 -22.55 -16.32
C PRO A 362 -1.06 -23.14 -17.53
N VAL A 363 -2.23 -23.68 -17.27
CA VAL A 363 -3.14 -24.05 -18.36
C VAL A 363 -3.74 -22.77 -18.91
N ASN A 364 -3.33 -22.39 -20.10
CA ASN A 364 -3.95 -21.34 -20.90
C ASN A 364 -5.30 -21.88 -21.38
N THR A 365 -6.34 -21.80 -20.56
CA THR A 365 -7.70 -22.06 -21.03
C THR A 365 -8.14 -20.85 -21.85
N LYS A 366 -7.89 -20.90 -23.15
CA LYS A 366 -8.73 -20.20 -24.10
C LYS A 366 -10.10 -20.89 -24.03
N GLU A 367 -10.96 -20.47 -23.14
CA GLU A 367 -12.36 -20.82 -23.26
C GLU A 367 -12.90 -20.17 -24.51
N ALA A 368 -13.22 -21.02 -25.45
CA ALA A 368 -13.97 -20.63 -26.61
C ALA A 368 -15.26 -19.95 -26.15
N SER A 369 -15.45 -18.70 -26.55
CA SER A 369 -16.71 -18.01 -26.43
C SER A 369 -17.80 -18.90 -27.01
N ALA A 370 -18.69 -19.38 -26.19
CA ALA A 370 -19.93 -19.98 -26.68
C ALA A 370 -20.69 -18.89 -27.44
N VAL A 371 -20.62 -18.96 -28.73
CA VAL A 371 -21.50 -18.21 -29.60
C VAL A 371 -22.92 -18.71 -29.31
N VAL A 372 -23.65 -17.98 -28.49
CA VAL A 372 -25.10 -18.14 -28.43
C VAL A 372 -25.65 -17.34 -29.58
N GLY A 373 -25.75 -18.02 -30.71
CA GLY A 373 -26.60 -17.59 -31.80
C GLY A 373 -28.06 -17.91 -31.45
N GLY A 374 -28.90 -16.95 -31.63
CA GLY A 374 -30.31 -17.04 -31.47
C GLY A 374 -30.96 -15.67 -31.58
#